data_7a57a3d635d8577b45bfbdfda4653cb8
#
_entry.id   7a57a3d635d8577b45bfbdfda4653cb8
#
_cell.length_a   1.000
_cell.length_b   1.000
_cell.length_c   1.000
_cell.angle_alpha   90.00
_cell.angle_beta   90.00
_cell.angle_gamma   90.00
#
_symmetry.space_group_name_H-M   'P 1'
#
loop_
_entity.id
_entity.type
_entity.pdbx_description
1 polymer ?
#
loop_
_entity_poly.entity_id
_entity_poly.type
_entity_poly.pdbx_seq_one_letter_code
_entity_poly.pdbx_strand_id
1 'polypeptide(L)'
;MTYAIAQNWFVEGLNKNLTAVQLACFPGATFGVKNWYAPRNGSVTALQVNMDHAGTSAPIIGIYKNGILLVSTSVTTGLMHVEAVYAPALHTFLLGDALDVRVTTDGAWGPTHTDLLVNVEVTM
;
A
#
# COMPACT_ATOMS: atom_id res chain seq x y z
N MET A 1 3.66 -19.57 17.48
CA MET A 1 4.77 -19.08 16.63
C MET A 1 4.27 -17.93 15.78
N THR A 2 5.04 -16.87 15.70
CA THR A 2 4.71 -15.65 14.95
C THR A 2 5.50 -15.63 13.65
N TYR A 3 4.83 -15.32 12.55
CA TYR A 3 5.46 -15.19 11.23
C TYR A 3 5.31 -13.79 10.71
N ALA A 4 6.37 -13.26 10.11
CA ALA A 4 6.32 -12.02 9.36
C ALA A 4 6.44 -12.36 7.87
N ILE A 5 5.50 -11.87 7.07
CA ILE A 5 5.53 -12.01 5.61
C ILE A 5 5.30 -10.65 4.96
N ALA A 6 5.84 -10.49 3.75
CA ALA A 6 5.61 -9.29 2.96
C ALA A 6 4.65 -9.60 1.82
N GLN A 7 3.64 -8.75 1.66
CA GLN A 7 2.74 -8.72 0.51
C GLN A 7 2.99 -7.45 -0.28
N ASN A 8 2.86 -7.53 -1.59
CA ASN A 8 3.20 -6.42 -2.48
C ASN A 8 2.00 -5.98 -3.31
N TRP A 9 1.85 -4.66 -3.44
CA TRP A 9 0.90 -4.04 -4.35
C TRP A 9 1.65 -3.07 -5.26
N PHE A 10 1.17 -2.90 -6.48
CA PHE A 10 1.84 -1.99 -7.40
C PHE A 10 0.91 -1.39 -8.44
N VAL A 11 1.38 -0.33 -9.07
CA VAL A 11 0.80 0.25 -10.28
C VAL A 11 1.91 0.74 -11.20
N GLU A 12 1.75 0.50 -12.49
CA GLU A 12 2.58 1.09 -13.54
C GLU A 12 1.93 2.39 -14.02
N GLY A 13 2.66 3.50 -13.94
CA GLY A 13 2.14 4.78 -14.37
C GLY A 13 1.11 5.38 -13.40
N LEU A 14 1.57 5.99 -12.33
CA LEU A 14 0.71 6.61 -11.33
C LEU A 14 0.13 7.93 -11.86
N ASN A 15 -1.18 7.96 -12.11
CA ASN A 15 -1.88 9.13 -12.62
C ASN A 15 -2.16 10.18 -11.53
N LYS A 16 -2.45 11.41 -11.96
CA LYS A 16 -2.95 12.47 -11.08
C LYS A 16 -4.46 12.35 -10.83
N ASN A 17 -4.95 13.04 -9.83
CA ASN A 17 -6.38 13.11 -9.48
C ASN A 17 -7.00 11.74 -9.14
N LEU A 18 -6.23 10.84 -8.54
CA LEU A 18 -6.74 9.57 -8.06
C LEU A 18 -7.34 9.73 -6.65
N THR A 19 -8.50 9.14 -6.42
CA THR A 19 -9.13 9.12 -5.10
C THR A 19 -9.24 7.67 -4.63
N ALA A 20 -8.41 7.27 -3.68
CA ALA A 20 -8.40 5.95 -3.06
C ALA A 20 -8.54 4.80 -4.07
N VAL A 21 -7.74 4.82 -5.14
CA VAL A 21 -7.75 3.81 -6.20
C VAL A 21 -6.97 2.58 -5.74
N GLN A 22 -7.57 1.40 -5.86
CA GLN A 22 -6.94 0.13 -5.49
C GLN A 22 -5.75 -0.19 -6.40
N LEU A 23 -4.63 -0.56 -5.79
CA LEU A 23 -3.47 -1.11 -6.49
C LEU A 23 -3.66 -2.61 -6.74
N ALA A 24 -2.95 -3.14 -7.73
CA ALA A 24 -2.95 -4.58 -7.99
C ALA A 24 -2.05 -5.29 -6.99
N CYS A 25 -2.56 -6.39 -6.42
CA CYS A 25 -1.80 -7.25 -5.51
C CYS A 25 -0.89 -8.17 -6.31
N PHE A 26 0.39 -8.17 -6.01
CA PHE A 26 1.35 -9.05 -6.66
C PHE A 26 1.34 -10.44 -5.98
N PRO A 27 1.46 -11.55 -6.73
CA PRO A 27 1.71 -11.65 -8.16
C PRO A 27 0.46 -11.65 -9.06
N GLY A 28 -0.70 -11.38 -8.56
CA GLY A 28 -1.95 -11.44 -9.30
C GLY A 28 -2.25 -10.23 -10.18
N ALA A 29 -1.32 -9.32 -10.32
CA ALA A 29 -1.52 -8.04 -10.97
C ALA A 29 -2.06 -8.11 -12.40
N THR A 30 -1.60 -9.07 -13.19
CA THR A 30 -2.03 -9.26 -14.58
C THR A 30 -3.53 -9.56 -14.69
N PHE A 31 -4.11 -10.10 -13.64
CA PHE A 31 -5.52 -10.50 -13.59
C PHE A 31 -6.37 -9.55 -12.74
N GLY A 32 -5.82 -8.42 -12.31
CA GLY A 32 -6.55 -7.44 -11.53
C GLY A 32 -6.84 -7.86 -10.09
N VAL A 33 -6.12 -8.81 -9.55
CA VAL A 33 -6.23 -9.18 -8.14
C VAL A 33 -5.79 -8.00 -7.29
N LYS A 34 -6.64 -7.56 -6.35
CA LYS A 34 -6.40 -6.35 -5.54
C LYS A 34 -6.39 -6.64 -4.05
N ASN A 35 -7.07 -7.68 -3.61
CA ASN A 35 -7.18 -8.04 -2.20
C ASN A 35 -6.27 -9.19 -1.83
N TRP A 36 -5.66 -9.09 -0.67
CA TRP A 36 -5.05 -10.20 0.03
C TRP A 36 -5.95 -10.58 1.21
N TYR A 37 -6.36 -11.84 1.27
CA TYR A 37 -7.22 -12.33 2.34
C TYR A 37 -6.36 -12.96 3.42
N ALA A 38 -6.50 -12.50 4.66
CA ALA A 38 -5.69 -12.96 5.78
C ALA A 38 -5.96 -14.44 6.09
N PRO A 39 -4.93 -15.30 6.04
CA PRO A 39 -5.08 -16.71 6.39
C PRO A 39 -5.10 -16.96 7.89
N ARG A 40 -4.80 -15.96 8.69
CA ARG A 40 -4.76 -16.00 10.16
C ARG A 40 -5.04 -14.62 10.74
N ASN A 41 -5.31 -14.56 12.03
CA ASN A 41 -5.29 -13.30 12.77
C ASN A 41 -3.87 -12.73 12.81
N GLY A 42 -3.74 -11.42 12.73
CA GLY A 42 -2.44 -10.78 12.76
C GLY A 42 -2.55 -9.26 12.80
N SER A 43 -1.44 -8.61 12.46
CA SER A 43 -1.36 -7.15 12.39
C SER A 43 -0.42 -6.70 11.28
N VAL A 44 -0.65 -5.50 10.78
CA VAL A 44 0.29 -4.80 9.88
C VAL A 44 1.40 -4.24 10.74
N THR A 45 2.64 -4.63 10.45
CA THR A 45 3.81 -4.24 11.25
C THR A 45 4.81 -3.38 10.51
N ALA A 46 4.73 -3.29 9.19
CA ALA A 46 5.55 -2.34 8.44
C ALA A 46 4.93 -2.02 7.08
N LEU A 47 5.30 -0.88 6.56
CA LEU A 47 4.88 -0.39 5.24
C LEU A 47 6.08 0.28 4.60
N GLN A 48 6.39 -0.09 3.36
CA GLN A 48 7.42 0.53 2.55
C GLN A 48 6.84 0.90 1.20
N VAL A 49 7.07 2.14 0.78
CA VAL A 49 6.64 2.63 -0.52
C VAL A 49 7.88 3.01 -1.33
N ASN A 50 7.94 2.52 -2.57
CA ASN A 50 9.02 2.80 -3.49
C ASN A 50 8.45 3.33 -4.80
N MET A 51 9.10 4.35 -5.35
CA MET A 51 8.78 4.94 -6.66
C MET A 51 10.07 5.06 -7.48
N ASP A 52 9.96 4.95 -8.80
CA ASP A 52 11.10 5.11 -9.69
C ASP A 52 11.36 6.56 -10.09
N HIS A 53 10.49 7.49 -9.72
CA HIS A 53 10.65 8.93 -9.93
C HIS A 53 10.17 9.70 -8.70
N ALA A 54 10.88 10.77 -8.37
CA ALA A 54 10.44 11.70 -7.34
C ALA A 54 9.22 12.49 -7.83
N GLY A 55 8.20 12.58 -6.99
CA GLY A 55 6.95 13.26 -7.35
C GLY A 55 6.98 14.75 -7.14
N THR A 56 6.12 15.46 -7.84
CA THR A 56 5.90 16.90 -7.72
C THR A 56 4.88 17.26 -6.63
N SER A 57 4.22 16.25 -6.08
CA SER A 57 3.38 16.35 -4.88
C SER A 57 3.48 15.03 -4.11
N ALA A 58 2.91 14.97 -2.91
CA ALA A 58 2.99 13.78 -2.06
C ALA A 58 1.77 12.87 -2.30
N PRO A 59 1.94 11.66 -2.85
CA PRO A 59 0.86 10.70 -2.92
C PRO A 59 0.57 10.15 -1.53
N ILE A 60 -0.68 9.82 -1.28
CA ILE A 60 -1.11 9.19 -0.03
C ILE A 60 -1.37 7.71 -0.32
N ILE A 61 -0.71 6.84 0.43
CA ILE A 61 -0.86 5.40 0.32
C ILE A 61 -1.57 4.89 1.59
N GLY A 62 -2.72 4.26 1.42
CA GLY A 62 -3.51 3.70 2.51
C GLY A 62 -3.62 2.19 2.44
N ILE A 63 -3.53 1.54 3.59
CA ILE A 63 -3.87 0.13 3.76
C ILE A 63 -5.30 0.08 4.27
N TYR A 64 -6.16 -0.64 3.57
CA TYR A 64 -7.58 -0.78 3.87
C TYR A 64 -7.89 -2.21 4.30
N LYS A 65 -8.75 -2.32 5.29
CA LYS A 65 -9.26 -3.60 5.80
C LYS A 65 -10.78 -3.64 5.57
N ASN A 66 -11.23 -4.58 4.74
CA ASN A 66 -12.65 -4.70 4.38
C ASN A 66 -13.25 -3.37 3.87
N GLY A 67 -12.47 -2.63 3.08
CA GLY A 67 -12.89 -1.36 2.50
C GLY A 67 -12.77 -0.14 3.42
N ILE A 68 -12.26 -0.30 4.64
CA ILE A 68 -12.11 0.79 5.62
C ILE A 68 -10.62 1.07 5.85
N LEU A 69 -10.24 2.34 5.82
CA LEU A 69 -8.86 2.75 6.05
C LEU A 69 -8.35 2.25 7.41
N LEU A 70 -7.25 1.51 7.39
CA LEU A 70 -6.58 1.01 8.59
C LEU A 70 -5.42 1.92 8.99
N VAL A 71 -4.55 2.26 8.04
CA VAL A 71 -3.39 3.13 8.25
C VAL A 71 -2.97 3.73 6.91
N SER A 72 -2.40 4.93 6.93
CA SER A 72 -1.89 5.57 5.72
C SER A 72 -0.54 6.24 5.96
N THR A 73 0.20 6.47 4.87
CA THR A 73 1.42 7.25 4.84
C THR A 73 1.49 8.02 3.54
N SER A 74 2.45 8.93 3.42
CA SER A 74 2.70 9.66 2.17
C SER A 74 4.18 9.71 1.86
N VAL A 75 4.53 9.77 0.57
CA VAL A 75 5.91 10.01 0.14
C VAL A 75 6.09 11.50 -0.02
N THR A 76 6.98 12.08 0.77
CA THR A 76 7.26 13.53 0.71
C THR A 76 7.69 13.94 -0.69
N THR A 77 7.17 15.08 -1.16
CA THR A 77 7.57 15.67 -2.45
C THR A 77 9.09 15.72 -2.59
N GLY A 78 9.58 15.24 -3.73
CA GLY A 78 11.01 15.18 -4.02
C GLY A 78 11.71 13.92 -3.52
N LEU A 79 11.04 13.06 -2.78
CA LEU A 79 11.56 11.75 -2.35
C LEU A 79 10.95 10.63 -3.18
N MET A 80 11.63 9.47 -3.20
CA MET A 80 11.22 8.29 -3.96
C MET A 80 10.79 7.13 -3.07
N HIS A 81 10.92 7.24 -1.75
CA HIS A 81 10.50 6.17 -0.85
C HIS A 81 10.13 6.71 0.53
N VAL A 82 9.39 5.90 1.25
CA VAL A 82 9.08 6.10 2.67
C VAL A 82 8.93 4.73 3.32
N GLU A 83 9.27 4.65 4.61
CA GLU A 83 9.14 3.46 5.43
C GLU A 83 8.44 3.83 6.73
N ALA A 84 7.59 2.93 7.22
CA ALA A 84 6.94 3.07 8.52
C ALA A 84 6.89 1.69 9.20
N VAL A 85 7.15 1.68 10.50
CA VAL A 85 7.11 0.47 11.33
C VAL A 85 6.06 0.69 12.41
N TYR A 86 5.22 -0.31 12.64
CA TYR A 86 4.12 -0.23 13.58
C TYR A 86 4.27 -1.26 14.68
N ALA A 87 3.85 -0.91 15.90
CA ALA A 87 3.82 -1.85 17.00
C ALA A 87 2.88 -3.02 16.69
N PRO A 88 3.25 -4.26 17.09
CA PRO A 88 2.32 -5.38 17.00
C PRO A 88 1.00 -5.09 17.72
N ALA A 89 -0.10 -5.62 17.20
CA ALA A 89 -1.45 -5.43 17.72
C ALA A 89 -2.01 -4.00 17.64
N LEU A 90 -1.34 -3.08 16.93
CA LEU A 90 -1.86 -1.74 16.70
C LEU A 90 -2.83 -1.69 15.51
N HIS A 91 -2.45 -2.30 14.40
CA HIS A 91 -3.26 -2.36 13.17
C HIS A 91 -3.63 -3.80 12.87
N THR A 92 -4.63 -4.31 13.58
CA THR A 92 -4.98 -5.73 13.60
C THR A 92 -5.97 -6.11 12.52
N PHE A 93 -5.92 -7.37 12.12
CA PHE A 93 -6.90 -8.02 11.26
C PHE A 93 -7.19 -9.43 11.77
N LEU A 94 -8.31 -9.98 11.33
CA LEU A 94 -8.74 -11.34 11.64
C LEU A 94 -8.64 -12.23 10.41
N LEU A 95 -8.61 -13.55 10.65
CA LEU A 95 -8.74 -14.55 9.60
C LEU A 95 -9.90 -14.20 8.65
N GLY A 96 -9.62 -14.17 7.36
CA GLY A 96 -10.61 -13.88 6.33
C GLY A 96 -10.79 -12.39 6.01
N ASP A 97 -10.21 -11.48 6.78
CA ASP A 97 -10.25 -10.05 6.44
C ASP A 97 -9.53 -9.79 5.12
N ALA A 98 -10.10 -8.91 4.31
CA ALA A 98 -9.51 -8.49 3.05
C ALA A 98 -8.67 -7.23 3.26
N LEU A 99 -7.38 -7.32 2.95
CA LEU A 99 -6.50 -6.16 2.91
C LEU A 99 -6.25 -5.74 1.47
N ASP A 100 -6.32 -4.45 1.21
CA ASP A 100 -5.91 -3.86 -0.05
C ASP A 100 -5.18 -2.54 0.19
N VAL A 101 -4.45 -2.10 -0.83
CA VAL A 101 -3.69 -0.84 -0.79
C VAL A 101 -4.27 0.09 -1.83
N ARG A 102 -4.52 1.33 -1.44
CA ARG A 102 -5.09 2.37 -2.31
C ARG A 102 -4.20 3.60 -2.30
N VAL A 103 -4.19 4.29 -3.43
CA VAL A 103 -3.41 5.51 -3.62
C VAL A 103 -4.32 6.68 -3.94
N THR A 104 -3.99 7.83 -3.37
CA THR A 104 -4.64 9.11 -3.66
C THR A 104 -3.57 10.08 -4.15
N THR A 105 -3.83 10.71 -5.28
CA THR A 105 -2.97 11.76 -5.85
C THR A 105 -3.82 13.01 -6.11
N ASP A 106 -3.18 14.18 -6.14
CA ASP A 106 -3.84 15.44 -6.45
C ASP A 106 -3.60 15.87 -7.92
N GLY A 107 -4.08 17.05 -8.27
CA GLY A 107 -3.91 17.61 -9.62
C GLY A 107 -2.49 18.09 -9.94
N ALA A 108 -1.64 18.22 -8.92
CA ALA A 108 -0.23 18.61 -9.06
C ALA A 108 0.71 17.42 -9.20
N TRP A 109 0.20 16.18 -9.08
CA TRP A 109 1.02 14.98 -9.18
C TRP A 109 1.63 14.82 -10.57
N GLY A 110 2.90 14.51 -10.60
CA GLY A 110 3.69 14.10 -11.76
C GLY A 110 5.06 13.58 -11.34
N PRO A 111 5.80 12.89 -12.20
CA PRO A 111 5.43 12.48 -13.55
C PRO A 111 4.47 11.27 -13.56
N THR A 112 3.54 11.25 -14.53
CA THR A 112 2.51 10.21 -14.60
C THR A 112 3.01 8.86 -15.11
N HIS A 113 4.25 8.76 -15.53
CA HIS A 113 4.91 7.49 -15.87
C HIS A 113 5.64 6.87 -14.67
N THR A 114 5.48 7.41 -13.49
CA THR A 114 6.05 6.87 -12.25
C THR A 114 5.42 5.52 -11.90
N ASP A 115 6.26 4.52 -11.67
CA ASP A 115 5.82 3.22 -11.16
C ASP A 115 5.90 3.23 -9.62
N LEU A 116 4.90 2.66 -8.98
CA LEU A 116 4.75 2.62 -7.54
C LEU A 116 4.68 1.18 -7.06
N LEU A 117 5.53 0.83 -6.10
CA LEU A 117 5.53 -0.46 -5.42
C LEU A 117 5.33 -0.25 -3.92
N VAL A 118 4.39 -0.96 -3.35
CA VAL A 118 4.11 -0.93 -1.91
C VAL A 118 4.35 -2.31 -1.32
N ASN A 119 5.23 -2.39 -0.34
CA ASN A 119 5.49 -3.59 0.44
C ASN A 119 4.84 -3.44 1.80
N VAL A 120 3.99 -4.39 2.16
CA VAL A 120 3.31 -4.43 3.45
C VAL A 120 3.79 -5.66 4.20
N GLU A 121 4.39 -5.45 5.37
CA GLU A 121 4.73 -6.54 6.27
C GLU A 121 3.54 -6.80 7.20
N VAL A 122 3.15 -8.06 7.27
CA VAL A 122 2.15 -8.53 8.23
C VAL A 122 2.79 -9.57 9.13
N THR A 123 2.42 -9.53 10.39
CA THR A 123 2.88 -10.49 11.40
C THR A 123 1.65 -11.27 11.91
N MET A 124 1.75 -12.58 11.83
CA MET A 124 0.65 -13.49 12.18
C MET A 124 1.07 -14.54 13.19
#